data_2958ccf1c493ae560ecebcbe560038e5
#
_entry.id   2958ccf1c493ae560ecebcbe560038e5
#
_cell.length_a   1.000
_cell.length_b   1.000
_cell.length_c   1.000
_cell.angle_alpha   90.00
_cell.angle_beta   90.00
_cell.angle_gamma   90.00
#
_symmetry.space_group_name_H-M   'P 1'
#
loop_
_entity.id
_entity.type
_entity.pdbx_description
1 polymer ?
#
loop_
_entity_poly.entity_id
_entity_poly.type
_entity_poly.pdbx_seq_one_letter_code
_entity_poly.pdbx_strand_id
1 'polypeptide(L)'
;MCPFMKQIKKGLCGILALTICISAMTGCAANPDKGVVTSKNDGVFEQNMTVAATAPLDEQLQYTDTFTSHDGTAEYTINLDQELTSDPLPIVEVVPHFFTGEEVKHIAHVLFGDADFYEREPWENPQYSKSQLQKKINLLSQLANKSALQELYGGDGDYADVIEIIQLYMQLYTTQMETAPEDNPHVPCDWTFKSDSIYSDPAYGSEVIYATVDLGDVNYKIYTSRRDRSDYIQNSLSVQFGDGLGYDDLERDYYIAGLCRTGKPTEEQIAAVKEKAENYLEQMNMGDWSVCSVEVDTDQKGSVSQYEITVMAMPVFNGVPALYGQPMGNLTSSDANASNYLMTGAMFIFSANGDLIYFSMDAPVDVKTVVNESAAILSVDELMEKAKTQLSLSGVAAGIGLPYGIYDIRQDVFGEDITCKITINEMGFGLARIKVPNTDYSYYYVPALVLYGAADYYGQYSGTYFEQWSVNNQDLVWINAVDGSIIDAT
;
A
#
# COMPACT_ATOMS: atom_id res chain seq x y z
N MET A 1 30.15 14.09 -16.27
CA MET A 1 29.35 13.35 -15.29
C MET A 1 28.58 14.40 -14.49
N CYS A 2 27.30 14.58 -14.84
CA CYS A 2 26.44 15.66 -14.33
C CYS A 2 26.23 15.54 -12.82
N PRO A 3 26.21 16.64 -12.03
CA PRO A 3 25.96 16.65 -10.59
C PRO A 3 24.63 15.96 -10.23
N PHE A 4 23.66 16.02 -11.11
CA PHE A 4 22.34 15.43 -10.96
C PHE A 4 22.39 13.88 -10.94
N MET A 5 23.15 13.26 -11.85
CA MET A 5 23.43 11.81 -11.77
C MET A 5 24.18 11.40 -10.50
N LYS A 6 24.98 12.31 -9.90
CA LYS A 6 25.59 12.06 -8.60
C LYS A 6 24.57 12.14 -7.44
N GLN A 7 23.54 12.96 -7.56
CA GLN A 7 22.48 13.02 -6.56
C GLN A 7 21.52 11.84 -6.68
N ILE A 8 21.14 11.43 -7.89
CA ILE A 8 20.32 10.22 -8.11
C ILE A 8 21.08 8.96 -7.66
N LYS A 9 22.38 8.82 -8.02
CA LYS A 9 23.19 7.71 -7.48
C LYS A 9 23.40 7.80 -5.98
N LYS A 10 23.47 8.99 -5.39
CA LYS A 10 23.53 9.16 -3.94
C LYS A 10 22.18 8.92 -3.28
N GLY A 11 21.07 9.25 -3.93
CA GLY A 11 19.73 8.93 -3.48
C GLY A 11 19.45 7.42 -3.51
N LEU A 12 19.71 6.75 -4.64
CA LEU A 12 19.55 5.29 -4.77
C LEU A 12 20.54 4.51 -3.88
N CYS A 13 21.82 4.90 -3.85
CA CYS A 13 22.78 4.31 -2.91
C CYS A 13 22.47 4.68 -1.45
N GLY A 14 21.85 5.82 -1.19
CA GLY A 14 21.38 6.22 0.13
C GLY A 14 20.23 5.36 0.63
N ILE A 15 19.26 5.08 -0.21
CA ILE A 15 18.14 4.20 0.10
C ILE A 15 18.64 2.75 0.30
N LEU A 16 19.50 2.23 -0.57
CA LEU A 16 20.07 0.89 -0.39
C LEU A 16 21.03 0.80 0.81
N ALA A 17 21.81 1.84 1.10
CA ALA A 17 22.71 1.87 2.26
C ALA A 17 21.93 2.11 3.57
N LEU A 18 20.81 2.85 3.57
CA LEU A 18 19.94 2.97 4.73
C LEU A 18 19.30 1.62 5.09
N THR A 19 18.82 0.88 4.10
CA THR A 19 18.23 -0.45 4.35
C THR A 19 19.23 -1.45 4.97
N ILE A 20 20.53 -1.32 4.70
CA ILE A 20 21.56 -2.20 5.26
C ILE A 20 22.08 -1.70 6.62
N CYS A 21 22.01 -0.41 6.91
CA CYS A 21 22.47 0.14 8.21
C CYS A 21 21.42 0.04 9.32
N ILE A 22 20.13 -0.09 9.01
CA ILE A 22 19.05 -0.17 9.99
C ILE A 22 19.05 -1.51 10.75
N SER A 23 19.58 -2.59 10.13
CA SER A 23 19.68 -3.90 10.79
C SER A 23 20.75 -4.00 11.88
N ALA A 24 21.57 -2.97 12.12
CA ALA A 24 22.71 -3.05 13.05
C ALA A 24 22.55 -2.22 14.34
N MET A 25 21.43 -1.52 14.55
CA MET A 25 21.30 -0.60 15.70
C MET A 25 20.00 -0.75 16.52
N THR A 26 19.43 -1.93 16.63
CA THR A 26 18.49 -2.21 17.71
C THR A 26 19.24 -2.33 19.04
N GLY A 27 19.76 -1.23 19.53
CA GLY A 27 20.20 -1.11 20.91
C GLY A 27 18.95 -1.16 21.79
N CYS A 28 18.89 -2.13 22.70
CA CYS A 28 17.90 -2.22 23.75
C CYS A 28 17.80 -0.92 24.52
N ALA A 29 16.89 -0.01 24.14
CA ALA A 29 16.28 0.87 25.10
C ALA A 29 15.47 -0.06 26.01
N ALA A 30 15.73 -0.05 27.31
CA ALA A 30 14.93 -0.78 28.27
C ALA A 30 13.48 -0.31 28.09
N ASN A 31 12.65 -1.18 27.52
CA ASN A 31 11.22 -0.96 27.42
C ASN A 31 10.73 -0.72 28.85
N PRO A 32 10.12 0.39 29.22
CA PRO A 32 9.51 0.54 30.54
C PRO A 32 8.57 -0.65 30.71
N ASP A 33 8.56 -1.25 31.90
CA ASP A 33 7.79 -2.43 32.22
C ASP A 33 6.49 -2.48 31.39
N LYS A 34 6.46 -3.33 30.37
CA LYS A 34 5.26 -3.67 29.62
C LYS A 34 4.35 -4.56 30.50
N GLY A 35 4.06 -4.04 31.68
CA GLY A 35 3.07 -4.66 32.54
C GLY A 35 1.71 -4.30 31.95
N VAL A 36 1.09 -5.26 31.32
CA VAL A 36 -0.33 -5.27 30.90
C VAL A 36 -0.59 -5.25 29.40
N VAL A 37 0.33 -5.61 28.56
CA VAL A 37 -0.11 -6.27 27.32
C VAL A 37 -0.27 -7.74 27.68
N THR A 38 -1.50 -8.25 27.70
CA THR A 38 -1.71 -9.69 27.80
C THR A 38 -0.85 -10.33 26.72
N SER A 39 0.15 -11.11 27.13
CA SER A 39 1.02 -11.75 26.15
C SER A 39 0.12 -12.65 25.31
N LYS A 40 0.30 -12.67 23.99
CA LYS A 40 -0.41 -13.56 23.07
C LYS A 40 -0.27 -15.06 23.44
N ASN A 41 0.44 -15.36 24.51
CA ASN A 41 0.76 -16.72 25.01
C ASN A 41 -0.06 -17.16 26.21
N ASP A 42 -1.03 -16.37 26.65
CA ASP A 42 -1.81 -16.71 27.86
C ASP A 42 -2.86 -17.80 27.63
N GLY A 43 -3.01 -18.26 26.37
CA GLY A 43 -3.99 -19.28 25.99
C GLY A 43 -5.45 -18.78 26.04
N VAL A 44 -5.66 -17.48 26.27
CA VAL A 44 -7.01 -16.89 26.36
C VAL A 44 -7.63 -16.85 24.96
N PHE A 45 -6.84 -16.51 23.93
CA PHE A 45 -7.32 -16.53 22.56
C PHE A 45 -7.81 -17.92 22.15
N GLU A 46 -6.98 -18.96 22.36
CA GLU A 46 -7.32 -20.34 22.01
C GLU A 46 -8.55 -20.86 22.78
N GLN A 47 -8.78 -20.36 23.97
CA GLN A 47 -9.99 -20.72 24.76
C GLN A 47 -11.22 -20.00 24.19
N ASN A 48 -11.11 -18.74 23.82
CA ASN A 48 -12.24 -17.90 23.40
C ASN A 48 -12.57 -18.08 21.92
N MET A 49 -11.61 -18.42 21.06
CA MET A 49 -11.83 -18.49 19.61
C MET A 49 -12.95 -19.44 19.17
N THR A 50 -13.31 -20.41 20.02
CA THR A 50 -14.41 -21.36 19.74
C THR A 50 -15.72 -20.98 20.41
N VAL A 51 -15.75 -19.91 21.22
CA VAL A 51 -16.97 -19.45 21.91
C VAL A 51 -17.80 -18.64 20.93
N ALA A 52 -19.03 -19.08 20.71
CA ALA A 52 -19.96 -18.35 19.84
C ALA A 52 -20.59 -17.16 20.55
N ALA A 53 -20.80 -16.06 19.80
CA ALA A 53 -21.58 -14.93 20.26
C ALA A 53 -23.03 -15.35 20.49
N THR A 54 -23.66 -14.77 21.50
CA THR A 54 -25.08 -15.02 21.82
C THR A 54 -26.01 -14.10 21.04
N ALA A 55 -25.52 -12.98 20.54
CA ALA A 55 -26.22 -12.01 19.72
C ALA A 55 -25.21 -11.20 18.88
N PRO A 56 -25.64 -10.59 17.75
CA PRO A 56 -24.89 -9.56 17.06
C PRO A 56 -24.61 -8.35 17.96
N LEU A 57 -23.57 -7.60 17.65
CA LEU A 57 -23.35 -6.32 18.30
C LEU A 57 -24.41 -5.32 17.82
N ASP A 58 -25.14 -4.74 18.74
CA ASP A 58 -26.19 -3.74 18.49
C ASP A 58 -26.32 -2.87 19.75
N GLU A 59 -25.49 -1.83 19.85
CA GLU A 59 -25.52 -0.93 21.00
C GLU A 59 -25.21 0.51 20.62
N GLN A 60 -25.83 1.45 21.35
CA GLN A 60 -25.47 2.86 21.26
C GLN A 60 -24.30 3.14 22.18
N LEU A 61 -23.16 3.53 21.60
CA LEU A 61 -21.99 3.93 22.33
C LEU A 61 -21.97 5.45 22.55
N GLN A 62 -21.87 5.84 23.83
CA GLN A 62 -21.52 7.21 24.22
C GLN A 62 -20.33 7.12 25.18
N TYR A 63 -19.14 7.49 24.71
CA TYR A 63 -17.93 7.41 25.51
C TYR A 63 -17.11 8.69 25.34
N THR A 64 -16.81 9.35 26.45
CA THR A 64 -15.95 10.53 26.47
C THR A 64 -14.90 10.40 27.55
N ASP A 65 -13.63 10.67 27.21
CA ASP A 65 -12.52 10.66 28.15
C ASP A 65 -11.41 11.59 27.70
N THR A 66 -10.56 12.00 28.64
CA THR A 66 -9.34 12.78 28.35
C THR A 66 -8.23 12.32 29.28
N PHE A 67 -7.08 11.96 28.71
CA PHE A 67 -5.93 11.53 29.47
C PHE A 67 -4.63 11.89 28.74
N THR A 68 -3.50 11.80 29.45
CA THR A 68 -2.17 12.08 28.92
C THR A 68 -1.36 10.78 28.93
N SER A 69 -0.48 10.62 27.93
CA SER A 69 0.48 9.51 27.91
C SER A 69 1.39 9.54 29.13
N HIS A 70 1.95 8.39 29.53
CA HIS A 70 2.81 8.27 30.70
C HIS A 70 4.07 9.14 30.60
N ASP A 71 4.60 9.35 29.40
CA ASP A 71 5.74 10.22 29.14
C ASP A 71 5.37 11.72 29.05
N GLY A 72 4.08 12.05 29.08
CA GLY A 72 3.55 13.40 29.00
C GLY A 72 3.62 14.04 27.62
N THR A 73 3.99 13.30 26.57
CA THR A 73 4.16 13.83 25.22
C THR A 73 2.89 13.88 24.39
N ALA A 74 1.87 13.08 24.74
CA ALA A 74 0.61 13.02 24.03
C ALA A 74 -0.58 13.30 24.96
N GLU A 75 -1.51 14.12 24.51
CA GLU A 75 -2.79 14.40 25.14
C GLU A 75 -3.90 13.78 24.26
N TYR A 76 -4.69 12.88 24.83
CA TYR A 76 -5.77 12.19 24.15
C TYR A 76 -7.13 12.72 24.57
N THR A 77 -8.00 12.93 23.61
CA THR A 77 -9.41 13.23 23.82
C THR A 77 -10.22 12.18 23.04
N ILE A 78 -11.04 11.41 23.75
CA ILE A 78 -11.97 10.45 23.14
C ILE A 78 -13.35 11.05 23.20
N ASN A 79 -14.05 11.08 22.08
CA ASN A 79 -15.42 11.57 21.98
C ASN A 79 -16.18 10.72 20.95
N LEU A 80 -16.73 9.61 21.41
CA LEU A 80 -17.50 8.66 20.60
C LEU A 80 -18.99 8.80 20.91
N ASP A 81 -19.79 9.03 19.88
CA ASP A 81 -21.26 9.02 19.93
C ASP A 81 -21.76 8.38 18.63
N GLN A 82 -21.85 7.06 18.63
CA GLN A 82 -22.18 6.29 17.44
C GLN A 82 -22.97 5.03 17.77
N GLU A 83 -23.78 4.58 16.81
CA GLU A 83 -24.43 3.28 16.83
C GLU A 83 -23.41 2.23 16.36
N LEU A 84 -23.23 1.21 17.18
CA LEU A 84 -22.36 0.07 16.88
C LEU A 84 -23.22 -1.11 16.47
N THR A 85 -23.20 -1.38 15.19
CA THR A 85 -23.84 -2.58 14.64
C THR A 85 -22.80 -3.40 13.89
N SER A 86 -22.78 -4.67 14.09
CA SER A 86 -21.97 -5.58 13.28
C SER A 86 -22.73 -6.85 12.95
N ASP A 87 -22.52 -7.35 11.74
CA ASP A 87 -22.81 -8.73 11.41
C ASP A 87 -22.02 -9.67 12.34
N PRO A 88 -22.43 -10.96 12.46
CA PRO A 88 -21.63 -11.92 13.19
C PRO A 88 -20.20 -11.95 12.72
N LEU A 89 -19.24 -11.67 13.60
CA LEU A 89 -17.82 -11.56 13.28
C LEU A 89 -17.17 -12.94 13.33
N PRO A 90 -16.70 -13.49 12.20
CA PRO A 90 -16.11 -14.82 12.15
C PRO A 90 -14.65 -14.84 12.61
N ILE A 91 -14.15 -16.03 12.92
CA ILE A 91 -12.72 -16.34 12.96
C ILE A 91 -12.42 -17.31 11.82
N VAL A 92 -11.53 -16.90 10.93
CA VAL A 92 -11.20 -17.67 9.72
C VAL A 92 -9.70 -17.93 9.68
N GLU A 93 -9.31 -19.20 9.56
CA GLU A 93 -7.92 -19.56 9.27
C GLU A 93 -7.67 -19.51 7.77
N VAL A 94 -6.61 -18.80 7.37
CA VAL A 94 -6.22 -18.63 5.98
C VAL A 94 -4.76 -19.00 5.77
N VAL A 95 -4.41 -19.28 4.52
CA VAL A 95 -3.04 -19.50 4.05
C VAL A 95 -2.75 -18.58 2.86
N PRO A 96 -1.47 -18.24 2.58
CA PRO A 96 -1.13 -17.53 1.36
C PRO A 96 -1.63 -18.24 0.11
N HIS A 97 -2.27 -17.50 -0.79
CA HIS A 97 -2.61 -17.96 -2.12
C HIS A 97 -1.50 -17.52 -3.08
N PHE A 98 -0.85 -18.45 -3.76
CA PHE A 98 0.16 -18.13 -4.77
C PHE A 98 -0.43 -18.12 -6.16
N PHE A 99 -0.33 -16.99 -6.85
CA PHE A 99 -0.83 -16.87 -8.22
C PHE A 99 -0.28 -17.98 -9.12
N THR A 100 -1.17 -18.55 -9.93
CA THR A 100 -0.81 -19.39 -11.06
C THR A 100 -0.73 -18.56 -12.34
N GLY A 101 -0.05 -19.07 -13.36
CA GLY A 101 0.01 -18.38 -14.65
C GLY A 101 -1.35 -18.19 -15.30
N GLU A 102 -2.26 -19.16 -15.13
CA GLU A 102 -3.63 -19.07 -15.67
C GLU A 102 -4.45 -17.99 -14.96
N GLU A 103 -4.28 -17.81 -13.66
CA GLU A 103 -4.94 -16.73 -12.91
C GLU A 103 -4.40 -15.35 -13.33
N VAL A 104 -3.09 -15.20 -13.47
CA VAL A 104 -2.49 -13.96 -13.98
C VAL A 104 -3.01 -13.62 -15.36
N LYS A 105 -3.07 -14.61 -16.26
CA LYS A 105 -3.65 -14.49 -17.59
C LYS A 105 -5.12 -14.07 -17.52
N HIS A 106 -5.91 -14.71 -16.66
CA HIS A 106 -7.32 -14.40 -16.50
C HIS A 106 -7.52 -12.97 -16.02
N ILE A 107 -6.79 -12.53 -14.99
CA ILE A 107 -6.82 -11.14 -14.48
C ILE A 107 -6.47 -10.16 -15.59
N ALA A 108 -5.43 -10.44 -16.39
CA ALA A 108 -5.05 -9.60 -17.51
C ALA A 108 -6.18 -9.45 -18.53
N HIS A 109 -6.87 -10.54 -18.88
CA HIS A 109 -8.02 -10.50 -19.78
C HIS A 109 -9.25 -9.79 -19.17
N VAL A 110 -9.45 -9.88 -17.86
CA VAL A 110 -10.51 -9.10 -17.17
C VAL A 110 -10.25 -7.61 -17.32
N LEU A 111 -9.00 -7.17 -17.17
CA LEU A 111 -8.64 -5.76 -17.22
C LEU A 111 -8.61 -5.20 -18.66
N PHE A 112 -8.18 -6.00 -19.64
CA PHE A 112 -7.84 -5.53 -20.99
C PHE A 112 -8.61 -6.25 -22.12
N GLY A 113 -9.53 -7.15 -21.79
CA GLY A 113 -10.32 -7.90 -22.77
C GLY A 113 -9.47 -8.86 -23.61
N ASP A 114 -9.82 -8.95 -24.90
CA ASP A 114 -9.16 -9.85 -25.87
C ASP A 114 -7.86 -9.26 -26.46
N ALA A 115 -7.17 -8.38 -25.72
CA ALA A 115 -5.91 -7.82 -26.19
C ALA A 115 -4.81 -8.88 -26.28
N ASP A 116 -3.85 -8.67 -27.18
CA ASP A 116 -2.67 -9.51 -27.30
C ASP A 116 -1.63 -9.13 -26.23
N PHE A 117 -1.17 -10.13 -25.50
CA PHE A 117 -0.16 -9.96 -24.46
C PHE A 117 1.18 -10.54 -24.92
N TYR A 118 2.24 -9.78 -24.63
CA TYR A 118 3.58 -10.10 -25.08
C TYR A 118 4.49 -10.34 -23.91
N GLU A 119 5.39 -11.32 -24.04
CA GLU A 119 6.46 -11.54 -23.10
C GLU A 119 7.50 -10.44 -23.22
N ARG A 120 7.98 -9.95 -22.06
CA ARG A 120 9.06 -8.99 -22.01
C ARG A 120 9.92 -9.26 -20.76
N GLU A 121 11.20 -9.44 -20.97
CA GLU A 121 12.13 -9.47 -19.84
C GLU A 121 12.24 -8.06 -19.22
N PRO A 122 12.10 -7.93 -17.89
CA PRO A 122 12.07 -6.63 -17.20
C PRO A 122 13.30 -5.77 -17.42
N TRP A 123 14.40 -6.38 -17.78
CA TRP A 123 15.73 -5.79 -17.85
C TRP A 123 16.30 -5.71 -19.27
N GLU A 124 15.62 -6.27 -20.23
CA GLU A 124 15.99 -6.08 -21.62
C GLU A 124 15.65 -4.66 -22.05
N ASN A 125 16.63 -3.97 -22.61
CA ASN A 125 16.34 -2.74 -23.33
C ASN A 125 15.28 -3.06 -24.38
N PRO A 126 14.13 -2.40 -24.36
CA PRO A 126 13.07 -2.68 -25.29
C PRO A 126 13.60 -2.54 -26.72
N GLN A 127 13.45 -3.60 -27.51
CA GLN A 127 13.68 -3.52 -28.93
C GLN A 127 12.45 -2.90 -29.56
N TYR A 128 12.48 -1.61 -29.77
CA TYR A 128 11.42 -0.89 -30.45
C TYR A 128 11.47 -1.10 -31.94
N SER A 129 10.30 -1.19 -32.58
CA SER A 129 10.19 -1.05 -34.03
C SER A 129 10.49 0.40 -34.45
N LYS A 130 10.74 0.61 -35.74
CA LYS A 130 10.92 1.96 -36.31
C LYS A 130 9.74 2.87 -36.02
N SER A 131 8.51 2.33 -36.12
CA SER A 131 7.30 3.12 -35.84
C SER A 131 7.19 3.52 -34.37
N GLN A 132 7.54 2.65 -33.43
CA GLN A 132 7.56 2.97 -32.00
C GLN A 132 8.63 4.00 -31.66
N LEU A 133 9.85 3.85 -32.20
CA LEU A 133 10.92 4.84 -32.02
C LEU A 133 10.52 6.21 -32.58
N GLN A 134 9.86 6.25 -33.75
CA GLN A 134 9.38 7.51 -34.32
C GLN A 134 8.33 8.19 -33.43
N LYS A 135 7.38 7.42 -32.84
CA LYS A 135 6.42 7.96 -31.88
C LYS A 135 7.11 8.56 -30.67
N LYS A 136 8.07 7.83 -30.06
CA LYS A 136 8.87 8.30 -28.91
C LYS A 136 9.65 9.59 -29.24
N ILE A 137 10.30 9.66 -30.41
CA ILE A 137 11.01 10.86 -30.85
C ILE A 137 10.03 12.04 -31.02
N ASN A 138 8.87 11.80 -31.61
CA ASN A 138 7.85 12.84 -31.79
C ASN A 138 7.35 13.38 -30.44
N LEU A 139 7.07 12.51 -29.47
CA LEU A 139 6.68 12.89 -28.12
C LEU A 139 7.77 13.70 -27.42
N LEU A 140 9.00 13.18 -27.40
CA LEU A 140 10.13 13.86 -26.78
C LEU A 140 10.39 15.22 -27.42
N SER A 141 10.20 15.35 -28.74
CA SER A 141 10.35 16.64 -29.43
C SER A 141 9.31 17.66 -28.97
N GLN A 142 8.10 17.25 -28.61
CA GLN A 142 7.08 18.12 -28.04
C GLN A 142 7.43 18.55 -26.62
N LEU A 143 8.05 17.67 -25.83
CA LEU A 143 8.45 17.93 -24.46
C LEU A 143 9.81 18.67 -24.34
N ALA A 144 10.59 18.74 -25.42
CA ALA A 144 11.94 19.34 -25.44
C ALA A 144 11.93 20.88 -25.35
N ASN A 145 11.02 21.45 -24.59
CA ASN A 145 10.97 22.89 -24.35
C ASN A 145 10.42 23.22 -22.95
N LYS A 146 10.88 24.36 -22.42
CA LYS A 146 10.52 24.79 -21.06
C LYS A 146 9.00 24.91 -20.85
N SER A 147 8.27 25.42 -21.82
CA SER A 147 6.82 25.64 -21.69
C SER A 147 6.05 24.32 -21.54
N ALA A 148 6.40 23.30 -22.31
CA ALA A 148 5.78 21.98 -22.21
C ALA A 148 6.10 21.30 -20.87
N LEU A 149 7.33 21.42 -20.38
CA LEU A 149 7.73 20.86 -19.08
C LEU A 149 7.10 21.64 -17.92
N GLN A 150 6.96 22.96 -18.04
CA GLN A 150 6.21 23.74 -17.06
C GLN A 150 4.73 23.37 -17.04
N GLU A 151 4.16 23.04 -18.19
CA GLU A 151 2.79 22.55 -18.27
C GLU A 151 2.68 21.16 -17.64
N LEU A 152 3.66 20.28 -17.86
CA LEU A 152 3.63 18.92 -17.35
C LEU A 152 3.86 18.85 -15.83
N TYR A 153 4.90 19.54 -15.33
CA TYR A 153 5.35 19.44 -13.94
C TYR A 153 5.00 20.65 -13.07
N GLY A 154 4.52 21.74 -13.68
CA GLY A 154 4.23 22.99 -12.98
C GLY A 154 5.46 23.75 -12.54
N GLY A 155 5.23 24.93 -11.93
CA GLY A 155 6.28 25.75 -11.33
C GLY A 155 7.17 26.55 -12.30
N ASP A 156 8.08 27.34 -11.74
CA ASP A 156 9.05 28.18 -12.48
C ASP A 156 10.45 27.52 -12.56
N GLY A 157 10.49 26.18 -12.49
CA GLY A 157 11.73 25.42 -12.50
C GLY A 157 12.63 25.71 -13.71
N ASP A 158 13.94 25.58 -13.50
CA ASP A 158 14.89 25.53 -14.60
C ASP A 158 14.96 24.09 -15.12
N TYR A 159 14.31 23.83 -16.27
CA TYR A 159 14.26 22.51 -16.90
C TYR A 159 15.40 22.28 -17.90
N ALA A 160 16.47 23.08 -17.86
CA ALA A 160 17.58 22.97 -18.83
C ALA A 160 18.20 21.57 -18.84
N ASP A 161 18.45 20.99 -17.66
CA ASP A 161 19.03 19.65 -17.54
C ASP A 161 18.07 18.57 -18.08
N VAL A 162 16.76 18.73 -17.87
CA VAL A 162 15.74 17.81 -18.39
C VAL A 162 15.65 17.89 -19.90
N ILE A 163 15.71 19.09 -20.47
CA ILE A 163 15.72 19.29 -21.92
C ILE A 163 16.98 18.69 -22.56
N GLU A 164 18.16 18.85 -21.94
CA GLU A 164 19.40 18.23 -22.42
C GLU A 164 19.27 16.70 -22.46
N ILE A 165 18.70 16.13 -21.42
CA ILE A 165 18.45 14.70 -21.32
C ILE A 165 17.46 14.22 -22.39
N ILE A 166 16.36 14.92 -22.60
CA ILE A 166 15.40 14.63 -23.68
C ILE A 166 16.12 14.62 -25.04
N GLN A 167 16.98 15.60 -25.30
CA GLN A 167 17.75 15.67 -26.55
C GLN A 167 18.69 14.48 -26.72
N LEU A 168 19.35 14.02 -25.65
CA LEU A 168 20.19 12.83 -25.69
C LEU A 168 19.38 11.57 -26.04
N TYR A 169 18.18 11.41 -25.48
CA TYR A 169 17.30 10.28 -25.82
C TYR A 169 16.79 10.35 -27.25
N MET A 170 16.44 11.52 -27.73
CA MET A 170 16.07 11.69 -29.16
C MET A 170 17.22 11.26 -30.09
N GLN A 171 18.47 11.60 -29.76
CA GLN A 171 19.63 11.15 -30.52
C GLN A 171 19.82 9.63 -30.44
N LEU A 172 19.68 9.05 -29.24
CA LEU A 172 19.77 7.60 -29.02
C LEU A 172 18.73 6.87 -29.88
N TYR A 173 17.46 7.26 -29.78
CA TYR A 173 16.36 6.65 -30.54
C TYR A 173 16.51 6.85 -32.05
N THR A 174 17.01 8.00 -32.49
CA THR A 174 17.32 8.23 -33.92
C THR A 174 18.40 7.26 -34.40
N THR A 175 19.42 7.02 -33.60
CA THR A 175 20.48 6.05 -33.95
C THR A 175 19.95 4.61 -33.95
N GLN A 176 19.12 4.26 -32.97
CA GLN A 176 18.49 2.94 -32.92
C GLN A 176 17.57 2.68 -34.11
N MET A 177 16.87 3.71 -34.61
CA MET A 177 16.02 3.59 -35.81
C MET A 177 16.78 3.10 -37.05
N GLU A 178 18.09 3.33 -37.19
CA GLU A 178 18.86 2.88 -38.34
C GLU A 178 18.88 1.35 -38.48
N THR A 179 18.83 0.66 -37.33
CA THR A 179 18.92 -0.83 -37.26
C THR A 179 17.65 -1.47 -36.72
N ALA A 180 16.67 -0.70 -36.30
CA ALA A 180 15.43 -1.19 -35.76
C ALA A 180 14.63 -2.00 -36.79
N PRO A 181 13.92 -3.05 -36.38
CA PRO A 181 13.01 -3.77 -37.26
C PRO A 181 11.83 -2.90 -37.68
N GLU A 182 11.24 -3.19 -38.84
CA GLU A 182 10.03 -2.51 -39.31
C GLU A 182 8.86 -2.78 -38.34
N ASP A 183 8.68 -4.04 -37.97
CA ASP A 183 7.70 -4.50 -37.00
C ASP A 183 8.44 -5.13 -35.81
N ASN A 184 7.95 -4.88 -34.61
CA ASN A 184 8.49 -5.55 -33.43
C ASN A 184 7.98 -6.99 -33.40
N PRO A 185 8.83 -8.00 -33.46
CA PRO A 185 8.40 -9.36 -33.30
C PRO A 185 8.03 -9.60 -31.84
N HIS A 186 6.80 -9.31 -31.50
CA HIS A 186 6.26 -9.61 -30.17
C HIS A 186 6.23 -11.12 -29.97
N VAL A 187 6.84 -11.58 -28.90
CA VAL A 187 6.71 -12.97 -28.46
C VAL A 187 5.45 -13.06 -27.60
N PRO A 188 4.45 -13.85 -27.98
CA PRO A 188 3.26 -14.01 -27.15
C PRO A 188 3.65 -14.45 -25.74
N CYS A 189 3.00 -13.88 -24.71
CA CYS A 189 3.24 -14.27 -23.34
C CYS A 189 2.78 -15.71 -23.09
N ASP A 190 3.66 -16.54 -22.57
CA ASP A 190 3.37 -17.94 -22.24
C ASP A 190 2.80 -18.13 -20.84
N TRP A 191 2.72 -17.07 -20.05
CA TRP A 191 2.21 -17.01 -18.68
C TRP A 191 2.88 -17.99 -17.72
N THR A 192 4.15 -18.31 -17.98
CA THR A 192 4.94 -19.21 -17.14
C THR A 192 5.81 -18.40 -16.18
N PHE A 193 5.81 -18.77 -14.90
CA PHE A 193 6.71 -18.20 -13.92
C PHE A 193 8.16 -18.57 -14.24
N LYS A 194 9.02 -17.57 -14.30
CA LYS A 194 10.46 -17.68 -14.56
C LYS A 194 11.23 -17.19 -13.35
N SER A 195 12.40 -17.73 -13.13
CA SER A 195 13.29 -17.23 -12.09
C SER A 195 13.67 -15.77 -12.40
N ASP A 196 13.54 -14.90 -11.41
CA ASP A 196 13.96 -13.52 -11.54
C ASP A 196 15.49 -13.45 -11.63
N SER A 197 15.97 -12.99 -12.78
CA SER A 197 17.42 -12.95 -13.08
C SER A 197 18.18 -11.81 -12.40
N ILE A 198 17.49 -10.87 -11.73
CA ILE A 198 18.12 -9.74 -11.05
C ILE A 198 18.93 -10.20 -9.86
N TYR A 199 18.39 -11.16 -9.13
CA TYR A 199 19.05 -11.68 -7.95
C TYR A 199 19.89 -12.89 -8.34
N SER A 200 21.19 -12.66 -8.55
CA SER A 200 22.17 -13.74 -8.83
C SER A 200 22.31 -14.75 -7.69
N ASP A 201 21.80 -14.42 -6.50
CA ASP A 201 21.75 -15.32 -5.35
C ASP A 201 20.41 -16.05 -5.30
N PRO A 202 20.37 -17.38 -5.48
CA PRO A 202 19.15 -18.18 -5.37
C PRO A 202 18.45 -18.01 -4.00
N ALA A 203 19.20 -17.56 -2.97
CA ALA A 203 18.63 -17.27 -1.67
C ALA A 203 17.68 -16.06 -1.70
N TYR A 204 17.76 -15.20 -2.70
CA TYR A 204 16.90 -14.04 -2.88
C TYR A 204 15.98 -14.16 -4.11
N GLY A 205 16.07 -15.28 -4.85
CA GLY A 205 15.29 -15.49 -6.08
C GLY A 205 13.79 -15.48 -5.81
N SER A 206 13.08 -14.65 -6.56
CA SER A 206 11.64 -14.73 -6.76
C SER A 206 11.35 -15.38 -8.11
N GLU A 207 10.16 -15.92 -8.27
CA GLU A 207 9.64 -16.31 -9.57
C GLU A 207 8.70 -15.21 -10.05
N VAL A 208 8.81 -14.85 -11.33
CA VAL A 208 8.07 -13.73 -11.92
C VAL A 208 7.37 -14.12 -13.21
N ILE A 209 6.23 -13.49 -13.47
CA ILE A 209 5.66 -13.36 -14.82
C ILE A 209 5.75 -11.88 -15.18
N TYR A 210 6.20 -11.61 -16.38
CA TYR A 210 6.29 -10.28 -16.92
C TYR A 210 5.66 -10.23 -18.31
N ALA A 211 4.58 -9.47 -18.45
CA ALA A 211 3.89 -9.30 -19.70
C ALA A 211 3.64 -7.81 -20.00
N THR A 212 3.47 -7.48 -21.25
CA THR A 212 3.03 -6.17 -21.73
C THR A 212 1.83 -6.30 -22.64
N VAL A 213 1.03 -5.25 -22.69
CA VAL A 213 -0.08 -5.11 -23.62
C VAL A 213 -0.07 -3.71 -24.19
N ASP A 214 -0.22 -3.61 -25.53
CA ASP A 214 -0.30 -2.34 -26.27
C ASP A 214 -1.76 -2.00 -26.52
N LEU A 215 -2.21 -0.86 -26.02
CA LEU A 215 -3.55 -0.32 -26.25
C LEU A 215 -3.46 1.03 -26.99
N GLY A 216 -3.38 0.94 -28.31
CA GLY A 216 -3.19 2.14 -29.15
C GLY A 216 -1.82 2.76 -29.01
N ASP A 217 -1.76 3.95 -28.40
CA ASP A 217 -0.50 4.69 -28.19
C ASP A 217 0.10 4.48 -26.80
N VAL A 218 -0.57 3.72 -25.94
CA VAL A 218 -0.14 3.44 -24.59
C VAL A 218 0.06 1.95 -24.37
N ASN A 219 0.97 1.62 -23.50
CA ASN A 219 1.19 0.25 -23.07
C ASN A 219 1.01 0.10 -21.57
N TYR A 220 0.77 -1.11 -21.15
CA TYR A 220 0.73 -1.48 -19.74
C TYR A 220 1.68 -2.64 -19.50
N LYS A 221 2.25 -2.63 -18.31
CA LYS A 221 2.98 -3.74 -17.74
C LYS A 221 2.11 -4.55 -16.82
N ILE A 222 2.27 -5.85 -16.90
CA ILE A 222 1.73 -6.79 -15.94
C ILE A 222 2.92 -7.48 -15.30
N TYR A 223 3.07 -7.29 -14.02
CA TYR A 223 4.16 -7.88 -13.25
C TYR A 223 3.56 -8.67 -12.09
N THR A 224 3.95 -9.92 -11.98
CA THR A 224 3.60 -10.77 -10.84
C THR A 224 4.86 -11.34 -10.28
N SER A 225 5.03 -11.25 -8.97
CA SER A 225 6.13 -11.91 -8.30
C SER A 225 5.61 -12.82 -7.19
N ARG A 226 6.24 -13.99 -7.07
CA ARG A 226 6.00 -14.90 -5.95
C ARG A 226 7.31 -15.34 -5.33
N ARG A 227 7.33 -15.40 -4.02
CA ARG A 227 8.47 -15.86 -3.24
C ARG A 227 7.96 -16.58 -2.02
N ASP A 228 8.36 -17.81 -1.88
CA ASP A 228 7.97 -18.68 -0.77
C ASP A 228 9.22 -19.00 0.06
N ARG A 229 9.40 -18.24 1.13
CA ARG A 229 10.47 -18.48 2.11
C ARG A 229 9.91 -18.33 3.51
N SER A 230 10.46 -19.11 4.44
CA SER A 230 10.02 -19.10 5.83
C SER A 230 10.21 -17.75 6.53
N ASP A 231 11.17 -16.95 6.08
CA ASP A 231 11.47 -15.61 6.61
C ASP A 231 10.73 -14.48 5.88
N TYR A 232 10.27 -14.71 4.66
CA TYR A 232 9.59 -13.70 3.85
C TYR A 232 8.78 -14.35 2.73
N ILE A 233 7.49 -14.08 2.72
CA ILE A 233 6.57 -14.52 1.69
C ILE A 233 6.11 -13.29 0.91
N GLN A 234 6.31 -13.33 -0.40
CA GLN A 234 5.80 -12.32 -1.31
C GLN A 234 4.91 -12.99 -2.34
N ASN A 235 3.77 -12.41 -2.58
CA ASN A 235 2.89 -12.77 -3.66
C ASN A 235 2.09 -11.55 -4.06
N SER A 236 2.42 -10.96 -5.18
CA SER A 236 1.83 -9.72 -5.64
C SER A 236 1.65 -9.74 -7.15
N LEU A 237 0.61 -9.08 -7.60
CA LEU A 237 0.37 -8.77 -9.00
C LEU A 237 0.18 -7.27 -9.13
N SER A 238 0.85 -6.65 -10.07
CA SER A 238 0.64 -5.24 -10.40
C SER A 238 0.50 -5.03 -11.91
N VAL A 239 -0.32 -4.07 -12.25
CA VAL A 239 -0.51 -3.57 -13.60
C VAL A 239 -0.23 -2.08 -13.58
N GLN A 240 0.69 -1.65 -14.39
CA GLN A 240 1.14 -0.26 -14.43
C GLN A 240 1.06 0.30 -15.83
N PHE A 241 0.62 1.54 -15.91
CA PHE A 241 0.66 2.31 -17.13
C PHE A 241 2.10 2.67 -17.52
N GLY A 242 2.48 2.45 -18.76
CA GLY A 242 3.79 2.78 -19.30
C GLY A 242 4.87 1.69 -19.15
N ASP A 243 5.96 1.86 -19.86
CA ASP A 243 7.08 0.90 -19.94
C ASP A 243 7.97 0.85 -18.68
N GLY A 244 8.01 1.91 -17.88
CA GLY A 244 8.65 2.00 -16.58
C GLY A 244 10.15 1.76 -16.52
N LEU A 245 10.88 1.96 -17.60
CA LEU A 245 12.33 1.92 -17.63
C LEU A 245 12.92 3.30 -17.94
N GLY A 246 13.35 3.99 -16.89
CA GLY A 246 14.12 5.23 -17.01
C GLY A 246 13.27 6.42 -17.49
N TYR A 247 13.50 6.92 -18.72
CA TYR A 247 12.80 8.08 -19.30
C TYR A 247 11.41 7.78 -19.83
N ASP A 248 10.98 6.54 -19.77
CA ASP A 248 9.57 6.17 -19.96
C ASP A 248 8.67 6.83 -18.87
N ASP A 249 9.25 7.31 -17.77
CA ASP A 249 8.54 8.12 -16.78
C ASP A 249 8.02 9.44 -17.36
N LEU A 250 8.77 10.10 -18.27
CA LEU A 250 8.29 11.30 -18.98
C LEU A 250 7.11 11.00 -19.88
N GLU A 251 7.16 9.89 -20.61
CA GLU A 251 6.08 9.44 -21.47
C GLU A 251 4.85 9.08 -20.65
N ARG A 252 5.05 8.30 -19.59
CA ARG A 252 4.02 7.95 -18.61
C ARG A 252 3.38 9.21 -18.01
N ASP A 253 4.18 10.13 -17.50
CA ASP A 253 3.69 11.35 -16.86
C ASP A 253 2.91 12.22 -17.84
N TYR A 254 3.32 12.27 -19.12
CA TYR A 254 2.59 12.99 -20.15
C TYR A 254 1.20 12.38 -20.40
N TYR A 255 1.11 11.07 -20.56
CA TYR A 255 -0.17 10.39 -20.81
C TYR A 255 -1.07 10.43 -19.58
N ILE A 256 -0.55 10.16 -18.38
CA ILE A 256 -1.31 10.26 -17.14
C ILE A 256 -1.81 11.69 -16.95
N ALA A 257 -0.97 12.70 -17.16
CA ALA A 257 -1.41 14.09 -17.12
C ALA A 257 -2.55 14.39 -18.10
N GLY A 258 -2.50 13.80 -19.30
CA GLY A 258 -3.59 13.90 -20.28
C GLY A 258 -4.90 13.27 -19.79
N LEU A 259 -4.84 12.12 -19.13
CA LEU A 259 -6.00 11.42 -18.56
C LEU A 259 -6.57 12.12 -17.32
N CYS A 260 -5.71 12.70 -16.49
CA CYS A 260 -6.08 13.22 -15.16
C CYS A 260 -6.42 14.73 -15.16
N ARG A 261 -6.18 15.47 -16.26
CA ARG A 261 -6.50 16.91 -16.39
C ARG A 261 -7.95 17.19 -16.75
N THR A 262 -8.87 16.36 -16.34
CA THR A 262 -10.29 16.45 -16.73
C THR A 262 -11.14 17.31 -15.80
N GLY A 263 -10.55 17.95 -14.79
CA GLY A 263 -11.25 18.64 -13.72
C GLY A 263 -11.63 17.69 -12.57
N LYS A 264 -12.06 18.26 -11.45
CA LYS A 264 -12.45 17.48 -10.26
C LYS A 264 -13.56 16.49 -10.62
N PRO A 265 -13.42 15.21 -10.30
CA PRO A 265 -14.44 14.21 -10.55
C PRO A 265 -15.77 14.54 -9.89
N THR A 266 -16.85 14.26 -10.59
CA THR A 266 -18.22 14.33 -10.03
C THR A 266 -18.51 13.08 -9.20
N GLU A 267 -19.51 13.15 -8.31
CA GLU A 267 -19.96 11.99 -7.54
C GLU A 267 -20.42 10.83 -8.44
N GLU A 268 -21.03 11.14 -9.59
CA GLU A 268 -21.44 10.14 -10.57
C GLU A 268 -20.21 9.41 -11.19
N GLN A 269 -19.15 10.15 -11.51
CA GLN A 269 -17.89 9.55 -12.02
C GLN A 269 -17.22 8.69 -10.94
N ILE A 270 -17.19 9.15 -9.70
CA ILE A 270 -16.65 8.38 -8.57
C ILE A 270 -17.45 7.08 -8.38
N ALA A 271 -18.77 7.16 -8.39
CA ALA A 271 -19.63 5.98 -8.28
C ALA A 271 -19.42 4.99 -9.44
N ALA A 272 -19.31 5.48 -10.68
CA ALA A 272 -19.04 4.64 -11.84
C ALA A 272 -17.68 3.95 -11.79
N VAL A 273 -16.66 4.62 -11.28
CA VAL A 273 -15.32 4.05 -11.07
C VAL A 273 -15.35 2.98 -9.99
N LYS A 274 -16.06 3.22 -8.88
CA LYS A 274 -16.27 2.23 -7.83
C LYS A 274 -16.93 0.96 -8.39
N GLU A 275 -18.07 1.12 -9.08
CA GLU A 275 -18.78 0.00 -9.71
C GLU A 275 -17.88 -0.77 -10.70
N LYS A 276 -17.04 -0.06 -11.44
CA LYS A 276 -16.08 -0.68 -12.36
C LYS A 276 -15.05 -1.54 -11.62
N ALA A 277 -14.51 -1.05 -10.50
CA ALA A 277 -13.57 -1.82 -9.68
C ALA A 277 -14.23 -3.07 -9.07
N GLU A 278 -15.46 -2.94 -8.55
CA GLU A 278 -16.25 -4.06 -8.02
C GLU A 278 -16.49 -5.12 -9.10
N ASN A 279 -16.88 -4.71 -10.31
CA ASN A 279 -17.06 -5.60 -11.45
C ASN A 279 -15.76 -6.32 -11.89
N TYR A 280 -14.61 -5.64 -11.82
CA TYR A 280 -13.33 -6.28 -12.08
C TYR A 280 -13.01 -7.35 -11.04
N LEU A 281 -13.18 -7.04 -9.75
CA LEU A 281 -12.91 -7.98 -8.65
C LEU A 281 -13.81 -9.21 -8.75
N GLU A 282 -15.11 -9.04 -9.05
CA GLU A 282 -16.04 -10.15 -9.26
C GLU A 282 -15.60 -11.05 -10.44
N GLN A 283 -15.22 -10.44 -11.57
CA GLN A 283 -14.80 -11.19 -12.76
C GLN A 283 -13.44 -11.89 -12.58
N MET A 284 -12.53 -11.34 -11.78
CA MET A 284 -11.24 -11.96 -11.47
C MET A 284 -11.39 -13.28 -10.73
N ASN A 285 -12.50 -13.48 -10.00
CA ASN A 285 -12.83 -14.71 -9.29
C ASN A 285 -11.73 -15.18 -8.32
N MET A 286 -11.14 -14.24 -7.60
CA MET A 286 -10.06 -14.44 -6.62
C MET A 286 -10.58 -14.40 -5.16
N GLY A 287 -11.78 -14.93 -4.92
CA GLY A 287 -12.50 -14.83 -3.65
C GLY A 287 -13.45 -13.65 -3.60
N ASP A 288 -14.05 -13.43 -2.44
CA ASP A 288 -14.98 -12.33 -2.22
C ASP A 288 -14.20 -11.07 -1.80
N TRP A 289 -14.54 -9.93 -2.39
CA TRP A 289 -13.91 -8.63 -2.13
C TRP A 289 -14.96 -7.56 -1.87
N SER A 290 -14.63 -6.60 -1.05
CA SER A 290 -15.45 -5.41 -0.80
C SER A 290 -14.61 -4.15 -0.94
N VAL A 291 -15.12 -3.16 -1.68
CA VAL A 291 -14.52 -1.84 -1.73
C VAL A 291 -14.71 -1.15 -0.39
N CYS A 292 -13.60 -0.82 0.27
CA CYS A 292 -13.57 -0.22 1.60
C CYS A 292 -13.26 1.27 1.58
N SER A 293 -12.55 1.78 0.55
CA SER A 293 -12.26 3.20 0.39
C SER A 293 -12.32 3.61 -1.08
N VAL A 294 -12.81 4.82 -1.32
CA VAL A 294 -12.71 5.51 -2.61
C VAL A 294 -12.26 6.94 -2.34
N GLU A 295 -11.07 7.27 -2.78
CA GLU A 295 -10.45 8.57 -2.53
C GLU A 295 -10.18 9.30 -3.85
N VAL A 296 -10.30 10.62 -3.80
CA VAL A 296 -9.94 11.49 -4.93
C VAL A 296 -8.64 12.19 -4.59
N ASP A 297 -7.57 11.70 -5.17
CA ASP A 297 -6.26 12.31 -5.04
C ASP A 297 -6.13 13.51 -5.97
N THR A 298 -5.50 14.54 -5.46
CA THR A 298 -5.27 15.77 -6.22
C THR A 298 -3.78 16.10 -6.19
N ASP A 299 -3.15 16.02 -7.35
CA ASP A 299 -1.79 16.52 -7.52
C ASP A 299 -1.83 17.89 -8.20
N GLN A 300 -1.30 18.89 -7.52
CA GLN A 300 -1.18 20.24 -8.07
C GLN A 300 0.20 20.42 -8.70
N LYS A 301 0.23 20.40 -10.04
CA LYS A 301 1.44 20.73 -10.80
C LYS A 301 1.29 22.14 -11.36
N GLY A 302 1.78 23.13 -10.62
CA GLY A 302 1.65 24.55 -10.95
C GLY A 302 0.20 25.05 -10.86
N SER A 303 -0.36 25.52 -11.98
CA SER A 303 -1.74 26.00 -12.06
C SER A 303 -2.74 24.92 -12.50
N VAL A 304 -2.27 23.73 -12.79
CA VAL A 304 -3.10 22.62 -13.30
C VAL A 304 -3.26 21.56 -12.22
N SER A 305 -4.49 21.25 -11.87
CA SER A 305 -4.81 20.13 -10.99
C SER A 305 -5.00 18.86 -11.82
N GLN A 306 -4.40 17.78 -11.36
CA GLN A 306 -4.61 16.43 -11.87
C GLN A 306 -5.39 15.66 -10.83
N TYR A 307 -6.35 14.87 -11.26
CA TYR A 307 -7.22 14.11 -10.37
C TYR A 307 -7.15 12.64 -10.70
N GLU A 308 -6.89 11.85 -9.69
CA GLU A 308 -6.94 10.40 -9.73
C GLU A 308 -7.99 9.90 -8.74
N ILE A 309 -8.61 8.77 -9.05
CA ILE A 309 -9.56 8.12 -8.16
C ILE A 309 -8.95 6.80 -7.73
N THR A 310 -8.57 6.73 -6.46
CA THR A 310 -8.03 5.53 -5.83
C THR A 310 -9.15 4.73 -5.20
N VAL A 311 -9.27 3.46 -5.58
CA VAL A 311 -10.25 2.52 -5.04
C VAL A 311 -9.50 1.40 -4.34
N MET A 312 -9.75 1.24 -3.04
CA MET A 312 -9.17 0.18 -2.22
C MET A 312 -10.22 -0.88 -1.92
N ALA A 313 -9.83 -2.15 -2.01
CA ALA A 313 -10.70 -3.26 -1.69
C ALA A 313 -9.99 -4.27 -0.78
N MET A 314 -10.76 -4.88 0.11
CA MET A 314 -10.30 -5.86 1.09
C MET A 314 -11.05 -7.17 0.90
N PRO A 315 -10.43 -8.32 1.24
CA PRO A 315 -11.10 -9.61 1.17
C PRO A 315 -12.25 -9.67 2.18
N VAL A 316 -13.28 -10.43 1.81
CA VAL A 316 -14.47 -10.66 2.62
C VAL A 316 -14.48 -12.12 3.09
N PHE A 317 -14.71 -12.32 4.38
CA PHE A 317 -14.78 -13.64 4.98
C PHE A 317 -16.13 -13.82 5.67
N ASN A 318 -16.90 -14.79 5.19
CA ASN A 318 -18.24 -15.08 5.73
C ASN A 318 -19.15 -13.82 5.76
N GLY A 319 -19.07 -12.98 4.72
CA GLY A 319 -19.83 -11.74 4.59
C GLY A 319 -19.22 -10.52 5.31
N VAL A 320 -18.13 -10.68 6.04
CA VAL A 320 -17.47 -9.59 6.80
C VAL A 320 -16.16 -9.20 6.11
N PRO A 321 -15.97 -7.93 5.72
CA PRO A 321 -14.72 -7.48 5.13
C PRO A 321 -13.59 -7.41 6.16
N ALA A 322 -12.37 -7.67 5.70
CA ALA A 322 -11.19 -7.33 6.45
C ALA A 322 -11.05 -5.79 6.54
N LEU A 323 -10.51 -5.31 7.65
CA LEU A 323 -10.27 -3.89 7.86
C LEU A 323 -9.08 -3.41 7.03
N TYR A 324 -9.24 -2.24 6.42
CA TYR A 324 -8.19 -1.55 5.72
C TYR A 324 -7.30 -0.79 6.70
N GLY A 325 -6.02 -0.65 6.36
CA GLY A 325 -5.08 0.13 7.17
C GLY A 325 -4.42 -0.67 8.30
N GLN A 326 -4.71 -1.99 8.41
CA GLN A 326 -4.01 -2.80 9.43
C GLN A 326 -2.50 -2.59 9.30
N PRO A 327 -1.86 -2.16 10.40
CA PRO A 327 -0.44 -1.94 10.41
C PRO A 327 0.31 -3.19 9.94
N MET A 328 1.23 -3.03 9.00
CA MET A 328 2.13 -4.13 8.61
C MET A 328 3.16 -4.28 9.71
N GLY A 329 3.17 -5.41 10.38
CA GLY A 329 4.25 -5.76 11.30
C GLY A 329 5.60 -5.61 10.60
N ASN A 330 6.60 -5.10 11.31
CA ASN A 330 7.92 -4.88 10.75
C ASN A 330 8.45 -6.18 10.12
N LEU A 331 8.59 -6.22 8.81
CA LEU A 331 9.05 -7.38 8.05
C LEU A 331 10.44 -7.88 8.49
N THR A 332 11.18 -7.05 9.24
CA THR A 332 12.52 -7.33 9.73
C THR A 332 12.54 -7.80 11.20
N SER A 333 11.39 -7.80 11.89
CA SER A 333 11.38 -8.20 13.29
C SER A 333 11.57 -9.71 13.41
N SER A 334 12.53 -10.12 14.23
CA SER A 334 12.70 -11.50 14.65
C SER A 334 11.61 -11.95 15.63
N ASP A 335 10.62 -11.10 15.87
CA ASP A 335 9.49 -11.42 16.72
C ASP A 335 8.67 -12.53 16.06
N ALA A 336 8.46 -13.61 16.80
CA ALA A 336 7.67 -14.75 16.35
C ALA A 336 6.20 -14.39 16.01
N ASN A 337 5.78 -13.18 16.35
CA ASN A 337 4.44 -12.66 16.11
C ASN A 337 4.35 -11.74 14.90
N ALA A 338 5.49 -11.30 14.33
CA ALA A 338 5.47 -10.48 13.11
C ALA A 338 4.95 -11.29 11.92
N SER A 339 4.09 -10.68 11.12
CA SER A 339 3.63 -11.29 9.87
C SER A 339 4.75 -11.23 8.85
N ASN A 340 5.17 -12.39 8.35
CA ASN A 340 6.11 -12.49 7.23
C ASN A 340 5.41 -12.44 5.86
N TYR A 341 4.12 -12.12 5.83
CA TYR A 341 3.30 -12.00 4.63
C TYR A 341 2.69 -10.60 4.56
N LEU A 342 2.78 -9.97 3.41
CA LEU A 342 2.24 -8.63 3.18
C LEU A 342 0.75 -8.57 3.52
N MET A 343 0.24 -7.35 3.69
CA MET A 343 -1.18 -7.14 3.88
C MET A 343 -1.95 -7.53 2.62
N THR A 344 -3.03 -8.28 2.78
CA THR A 344 -3.93 -8.62 1.68
C THR A 344 -4.76 -7.41 1.31
N GLY A 345 -4.73 -7.03 0.04
CA GLY A 345 -5.51 -5.92 -0.48
C GLY A 345 -5.47 -5.83 -1.99
N ALA A 346 -6.44 -5.14 -2.57
CA ALA A 346 -6.44 -4.75 -3.97
C ALA A 346 -6.61 -3.24 -4.08
N MET A 347 -5.86 -2.63 -4.99
CA MET A 347 -5.89 -1.20 -5.25
C MET A 347 -6.04 -0.95 -6.74
N PHE A 348 -6.94 -0.04 -7.08
CA PHE A 348 -7.08 0.49 -8.43
C PHE A 348 -6.87 1.99 -8.40
N ILE A 349 -6.18 2.53 -9.40
CA ILE A 349 -6.12 3.96 -9.65
C ILE A 349 -6.69 4.20 -11.05
N PHE A 350 -7.66 5.10 -11.13
CA PHE A 350 -8.33 5.46 -12.36
C PHE A 350 -8.24 6.97 -12.63
N SER A 351 -8.34 7.35 -13.89
CA SER A 351 -8.71 8.71 -14.26
C SER A 351 -10.19 8.98 -13.92
N ALA A 352 -10.59 10.25 -13.92
CA ALA A 352 -12.00 10.63 -13.74
C ALA A 352 -12.95 10.04 -14.81
N ASN A 353 -12.42 9.65 -15.96
CA ASN A 353 -13.18 9.00 -17.02
C ASN A 353 -13.22 7.47 -16.88
N GLY A 354 -12.58 6.92 -15.85
CA GLY A 354 -12.52 5.49 -15.58
C GLY A 354 -11.45 4.75 -16.39
N ASP A 355 -10.45 5.46 -16.95
CA ASP A 355 -9.30 4.79 -17.57
C ASP A 355 -8.40 4.25 -16.46
N LEU A 356 -8.01 2.98 -16.56
CA LEU A 356 -7.14 2.34 -15.58
C LEU A 356 -5.73 2.91 -15.70
N ILE A 357 -5.16 3.38 -14.58
CA ILE A 357 -3.78 3.87 -14.48
C ILE A 357 -2.92 2.83 -13.79
N TYR A 358 -3.45 2.25 -12.71
CA TYR A 358 -2.73 1.28 -11.91
C TYR A 358 -3.70 0.26 -11.31
N PHE A 359 -3.22 -0.96 -11.17
CA PHE A 359 -3.88 -1.99 -10.37
C PHE A 359 -2.82 -2.77 -9.60
N SER A 360 -3.09 -3.10 -8.37
CA SER A 360 -2.35 -4.13 -7.64
C SER A 360 -3.29 -5.04 -6.86
N MET A 361 -2.86 -6.27 -6.70
CA MET A 361 -3.42 -7.22 -5.76
C MET A 361 -2.26 -7.86 -4.99
N ASP A 362 -2.21 -7.58 -3.71
CA ASP A 362 -1.12 -7.98 -2.84
C ASP A 362 -1.60 -9.07 -1.88
N ALA A 363 -0.73 -10.06 -1.70
CA ALA A 363 -0.85 -11.10 -0.69
C ALA A 363 -2.26 -11.75 -0.59
N PRO A 364 -2.88 -12.20 -1.70
CA PRO A 364 -4.15 -12.91 -1.62
C PRO A 364 -4.05 -14.16 -0.76
N VAL A 365 -5.18 -14.59 -0.20
CA VAL A 365 -5.24 -15.70 0.75
C VAL A 365 -6.34 -16.68 0.38
N ASP A 366 -6.11 -17.96 0.69
CA ASP A 366 -7.11 -19.02 0.62
C ASP A 366 -7.69 -19.31 1.99
N VAL A 367 -8.99 -19.47 2.07
CA VAL A 367 -9.65 -19.91 3.31
C VAL A 367 -9.33 -21.39 3.53
N LYS A 368 -8.63 -21.66 4.64
CA LYS A 368 -8.34 -23.03 5.07
C LYS A 368 -9.50 -23.63 5.86
N THR A 369 -10.04 -22.86 6.80
CA THR A 369 -11.21 -23.26 7.58
C THR A 369 -11.88 -22.07 8.24
N VAL A 370 -13.18 -22.12 8.39
CA VAL A 370 -13.93 -21.23 9.29
C VAL A 370 -13.88 -21.86 10.69
N VAL A 371 -13.15 -21.23 11.61
CA VAL A 371 -12.98 -21.71 12.97
C VAL A 371 -14.23 -21.43 13.79
N ASN A 372 -14.81 -20.25 13.59
CA ASN A 372 -16.03 -19.81 14.23
C ASN A 372 -16.79 -18.87 13.28
N GLU A 373 -18.07 -19.12 13.04
CA GLU A 373 -18.90 -18.29 12.17
C GLU A 373 -19.36 -17.00 12.85
N SER A 374 -19.37 -16.97 14.19
CA SER A 374 -19.84 -15.85 15.01
C SER A 374 -19.12 -15.88 16.35
N ALA A 375 -17.92 -15.33 16.43
CA ALA A 375 -17.11 -15.36 17.64
C ALA A 375 -17.67 -14.41 18.71
N ALA A 376 -17.61 -14.85 19.97
CA ALA A 376 -17.86 -13.97 21.09
C ALA A 376 -16.72 -12.97 21.22
N ILE A 377 -17.07 -11.69 21.39
CA ILE A 377 -16.12 -10.60 21.62
C ILE A 377 -16.25 -10.10 23.07
N LEU A 378 -15.22 -9.46 23.55
CA LEU A 378 -15.26 -8.72 24.82
C LEU A 378 -16.29 -7.57 24.72
N SER A 379 -16.79 -7.13 25.85
CA SER A 379 -17.64 -5.95 25.90
C SER A 379 -16.89 -4.71 25.39
N VAL A 380 -17.63 -3.75 24.83
CA VAL A 380 -17.04 -2.48 24.35
C VAL A 380 -16.30 -1.77 25.49
N ASP A 381 -16.84 -1.77 26.70
CA ASP A 381 -16.19 -1.18 27.87
C ASP A 381 -14.83 -1.82 28.16
N GLU A 382 -14.73 -3.16 28.12
CA GLU A 382 -13.46 -3.87 28.31
C GLU A 382 -12.46 -3.56 27.21
N LEU A 383 -12.90 -3.48 25.97
CA LEU A 383 -12.05 -3.12 24.81
C LEU A 383 -11.56 -1.67 24.92
N MET A 384 -12.43 -0.73 25.32
CA MET A 384 -12.06 0.67 25.52
C MET A 384 -11.04 0.87 26.63
N GLU A 385 -11.17 0.13 27.76
CA GLU A 385 -10.16 0.17 28.82
C GLU A 385 -8.78 -0.34 28.36
N LYS A 386 -8.77 -1.38 27.51
CA LYS A 386 -7.54 -1.89 26.92
C LYS A 386 -6.94 -0.88 25.92
N ALA A 387 -7.76 -0.28 25.07
CA ALA A 387 -7.34 0.78 24.14
C ALA A 387 -6.71 1.95 24.88
N LYS A 388 -7.37 2.45 25.92
CA LYS A 388 -6.87 3.54 26.77
C LYS A 388 -5.53 3.20 27.41
N THR A 389 -5.41 1.96 27.93
CA THR A 389 -4.14 1.49 28.50
C THR A 389 -3.03 1.52 27.47
N GLN A 390 -3.25 1.00 26.28
CA GLN A 390 -2.26 1.01 25.20
C GLN A 390 -1.89 2.44 24.77
N LEU A 391 -2.88 3.27 24.53
CA LEU A 391 -2.66 4.68 24.13
C LEU A 391 -1.90 5.44 25.19
N SER A 392 -2.17 5.21 26.48
CA SER A 392 -1.44 5.86 27.59
C SER A 392 0.04 5.48 27.63
N LEU A 393 0.41 4.31 27.09
CA LEU A 393 1.82 3.86 26.98
C LEU A 393 2.53 4.39 25.74
N SER A 394 1.76 4.85 24.76
CA SER A 394 2.21 5.08 23.39
C SER A 394 2.57 6.54 23.12
N GLY A 395 2.80 7.43 23.85
CA GLY A 395 3.19 8.84 23.59
C GLY A 395 3.47 9.22 22.13
N VAL A 396 4.11 10.32 21.87
CA VAL A 396 4.52 10.74 20.49
C VAL A 396 5.44 9.71 19.84
N ALA A 397 6.20 8.96 20.65
CA ALA A 397 7.10 7.90 20.15
C ALA A 397 6.37 6.74 19.47
N ALA A 398 5.05 6.61 19.62
CA ALA A 398 4.24 5.61 18.91
C ALA A 398 4.13 5.87 17.41
N GLY A 399 4.61 7.01 16.92
CA GLY A 399 4.69 7.32 15.51
C GLY A 399 3.36 7.44 14.78
N ILE A 400 2.26 7.61 15.53
CA ILE A 400 0.91 7.66 14.98
C ILE A 400 0.79 8.85 14.01
N GLY A 401 0.51 8.56 12.75
CA GLY A 401 0.25 9.58 11.74
C GLY A 401 1.43 10.46 11.34
N LEU A 402 2.65 10.16 11.76
CA LEU A 402 3.83 10.86 11.27
C LEU A 402 4.14 10.48 9.82
N PRO A 403 4.53 11.45 8.96
CA PRO A 403 4.83 11.17 7.56
C PRO A 403 5.86 10.06 7.38
N TYR A 404 5.69 9.26 6.34
CA TYR A 404 6.65 8.23 5.94
C TYR A 404 8.06 8.82 5.86
N GLY A 405 9.01 8.29 6.64
CA GLY A 405 10.38 8.81 6.78
C GLY A 405 10.65 9.53 8.10
N ILE A 406 9.64 9.86 8.90
CA ILE A 406 9.82 10.37 10.26
C ILE A 406 9.87 9.21 11.26
N TYR A 407 9.29 8.06 10.95
CA TYR A 407 9.36 6.84 11.76
C TYR A 407 10.79 6.35 12.05
N ASP A 408 11.72 6.58 11.13
CA ASP A 408 13.13 6.20 11.29
C ASP A 408 13.94 7.19 12.13
N ILE A 409 13.33 8.30 12.51
CA ILE A 409 14.00 9.32 13.28
C ILE A 409 13.66 9.08 14.75
N ARG A 410 14.49 8.28 15.36
CA ARG A 410 14.48 8.00 16.80
C ARG A 410 14.34 9.27 17.63
N GLN A 411 13.85 9.14 18.85
CA GLN A 411 13.74 10.21 19.87
C GLN A 411 14.99 11.10 20.01
N ASP A 412 16.16 10.61 19.61
CA ASP A 412 17.43 11.34 19.61
C ASP A 412 17.52 12.40 18.48
N VAL A 413 16.64 12.38 17.49
CA VAL A 413 16.59 13.37 16.40
C VAL A 413 15.39 14.31 16.54
N PHE A 414 14.29 13.87 17.12
CA PHE A 414 13.26 14.74 17.64
C PHE A 414 13.81 15.33 18.95
N GLY A 415 14.10 16.63 18.97
CA GLY A 415 14.38 17.30 20.23
C GLY A 415 13.29 16.95 21.25
N GLU A 416 13.62 17.02 22.53
CA GLU A 416 12.75 16.68 23.67
C GLU A 416 11.38 17.42 23.70
N ASP A 417 11.08 18.22 22.68
CA ASP A 417 10.01 19.22 22.67
C ASP A 417 8.83 18.89 21.73
N ILE A 418 8.75 17.65 21.15
CA ILE A 418 7.56 17.30 20.34
C ILE A 418 6.45 16.82 21.26
N THR A 419 5.28 17.45 21.09
CA THR A 419 4.04 17.04 21.72
C THR A 419 2.94 16.83 20.70
N CYS A 420 1.94 16.03 21.02
CA CYS A 420 0.78 15.87 20.15
C CYS A 420 -0.54 15.93 20.93
N LYS A 421 -1.60 16.35 20.21
CA LYS A 421 -2.97 16.25 20.64
C LYS A 421 -3.69 15.31 19.73
N ILE A 422 -4.27 14.26 20.28
CA ILE A 422 -4.94 13.21 19.54
C ILE A 422 -6.41 13.23 19.90
N THR A 423 -7.27 13.35 18.87
CA THR A 423 -8.72 13.30 19.04
C THR A 423 -9.24 12.03 18.39
N ILE A 424 -9.86 11.16 19.16
CA ILE A 424 -10.50 9.92 18.74
C ILE A 424 -11.99 10.18 18.67
N ASN A 425 -12.58 10.05 17.49
CA ASN A 425 -13.97 10.39 17.23
C ASN A 425 -14.75 9.30 16.48
N GLU A 426 -14.09 8.19 16.12
CA GLU A 426 -14.70 7.09 15.44
C GLU A 426 -14.11 5.75 15.91
N MET A 427 -14.94 4.72 15.90
CA MET A 427 -14.57 3.34 16.22
C MET A 427 -15.23 2.40 15.23
N GLY A 428 -14.50 1.39 14.79
CA GLY A 428 -15.01 0.38 13.87
C GLY A 428 -14.72 -1.04 14.33
N PHE A 429 -15.57 -1.95 13.90
CA PHE A 429 -15.34 -3.39 14.01
C PHE A 429 -15.19 -4.02 12.63
N GLY A 430 -14.33 -5.01 12.51
CA GLY A 430 -14.14 -5.81 11.32
C GLY A 430 -13.17 -6.94 11.58
N LEU A 431 -12.48 -7.42 10.56
CA LEU A 431 -11.54 -8.52 10.69
C LEU A 431 -10.10 -8.03 10.51
N ALA A 432 -9.24 -8.38 11.44
CA ALA A 432 -7.80 -8.15 11.36
C ALA A 432 -7.02 -9.46 11.30
N ARG A 433 -5.90 -9.45 10.58
CA ARG A 433 -5.06 -10.63 10.40
C ARG A 433 -4.03 -10.74 11.52
N ILE A 434 -3.95 -11.91 12.13
CA ILE A 434 -2.90 -12.28 13.09
C ILE A 434 -2.24 -13.59 12.68
N LYS A 435 -0.98 -13.79 13.07
CA LYS A 435 -0.26 -15.04 12.77
C LYS A 435 -0.75 -16.16 13.66
N VAL A 436 -0.93 -17.36 13.12
CA VAL A 436 -1.20 -18.58 13.89
C VAL A 436 0.10 -18.98 14.60
N PRO A 437 0.10 -19.12 15.94
CA PRO A 437 1.29 -19.50 16.67
C PRO A 437 1.90 -20.83 16.17
N ASN A 438 3.23 -20.87 16.12
CA ASN A 438 4.00 -22.05 15.70
C ASN A 438 3.73 -22.55 14.27
N THR A 439 3.22 -21.70 13.39
CA THR A 439 3.08 -21.99 11.97
C THR A 439 3.87 -20.97 11.14
N ASP A 440 4.37 -21.40 9.98
CA ASP A 440 5.08 -20.49 9.07
C ASP A 440 4.12 -19.79 8.09
N TYR A 441 2.97 -20.42 7.81
CA TYR A 441 2.11 -20.05 6.68
C TYR A 441 0.61 -20.01 7.00
N SER A 442 0.21 -20.01 8.26
CA SER A 442 -1.20 -19.86 8.62
C SER A 442 -1.44 -18.56 9.39
N TYR A 443 -2.56 -17.93 9.06
CA TYR A 443 -3.01 -16.69 9.69
C TYR A 443 -4.47 -16.86 10.09
N TYR A 444 -4.88 -16.15 11.15
CA TYR A 444 -6.29 -15.96 11.46
C TYR A 444 -6.71 -14.55 11.04
N TYR A 445 -7.87 -14.45 10.41
CA TYR A 445 -8.64 -13.22 10.46
C TYR A 445 -9.57 -13.32 11.66
N VAL A 446 -9.46 -12.35 12.56
CA VAL A 446 -10.16 -12.32 13.85
C VAL A 446 -10.96 -11.04 13.99
N PRO A 447 -12.07 -11.06 14.76
CA PRO A 447 -12.74 -9.84 15.17
C PRO A 447 -11.77 -8.85 15.78
N ALA A 448 -11.76 -7.63 15.28
CA ALA A 448 -10.92 -6.56 15.77
C ALA A 448 -11.71 -5.26 15.93
N LEU A 449 -11.35 -4.50 16.95
CA LEU A 449 -11.76 -3.13 17.16
C LEU A 449 -10.65 -2.20 16.71
N VAL A 450 -11.01 -1.15 15.97
CA VAL A 450 -10.09 -0.07 15.57
C VAL A 450 -10.64 1.26 16.03
N LEU A 451 -9.78 2.08 16.58
CA LEU A 451 -10.07 3.49 16.89
C LEU A 451 -9.46 4.39 15.84
N TYR A 452 -10.26 5.31 15.31
CA TYR A 452 -9.85 6.29 14.32
C TYR A 452 -9.90 7.69 14.89
N GLY A 453 -9.03 8.56 14.37
CA GLY A 453 -8.99 9.92 14.82
C GLY A 453 -8.04 10.82 14.06
N ALA A 454 -7.71 11.95 14.65
CA ALA A 454 -6.79 12.94 14.13
C ALA A 454 -5.71 13.25 15.17
N ALA A 455 -4.53 13.58 14.68
CA ALA A 455 -3.40 13.98 15.52
C ALA A 455 -2.84 15.34 15.05
N ASP A 456 -2.67 16.24 16.00
CA ASP A 456 -1.99 17.52 15.81
C ASP A 456 -0.63 17.48 16.52
N TYR A 457 0.45 17.63 15.77
CA TYR A 457 1.81 17.62 16.28
C TYR A 457 2.35 19.05 16.40
N TYR A 458 3.13 19.30 17.44
CA TYR A 458 3.76 20.59 17.74
C TYR A 458 5.23 20.37 18.05
N GLY A 459 6.14 21.19 17.50
CA GLY A 459 7.56 21.08 17.80
C GLY A 459 8.51 21.42 16.67
N GLN A 460 9.72 20.85 16.71
CA GLN A 460 10.74 21.07 15.71
C GLN A 460 11.25 19.75 15.14
N TYR A 461 11.31 19.68 13.80
CA TYR A 461 11.86 18.55 13.07
C TYR A 461 13.02 18.99 12.17
N SER A 462 14.14 18.29 12.25
CA SER A 462 15.32 18.52 11.38
C SER A 462 15.71 20.01 11.25
N GLY A 463 15.61 20.79 12.34
CA GLY A 463 15.88 22.21 12.34
C GLY A 463 14.73 23.10 11.84
N THR A 464 13.64 22.53 11.38
CA THR A 464 12.43 23.25 10.96
C THR A 464 11.40 23.20 12.08
N TYR A 465 11.04 24.36 12.59
CA TYR A 465 9.95 24.51 13.55
C TYR A 465 8.61 24.44 12.82
N PHE A 466 7.68 23.62 13.32
CA PHE A 466 6.29 23.61 12.89
C PHE A 466 5.39 23.98 14.06
N GLU A 467 4.51 24.95 13.82
CA GLU A 467 3.54 25.37 14.82
C GLU A 467 2.46 24.30 15.01
N GLN A 468 2.07 23.65 13.91
CA GLN A 468 1.12 22.56 13.91
C GLN A 468 1.28 21.71 12.64
N TRP A 469 1.28 20.40 12.80
CA TRP A 469 1.15 19.43 11.72
C TRP A 469 -0.05 18.54 12.03
N SER A 470 -1.07 18.57 11.19
CA SER A 470 -2.30 17.82 11.40
C SER A 470 -2.39 16.63 10.48
N VAL A 471 -2.74 15.47 11.05
CA VAL A 471 -3.02 14.23 10.32
C VAL A 471 -4.42 13.77 10.70
N ASN A 472 -5.26 13.49 9.70
CA ASN A 472 -6.65 13.11 9.89
C ASN A 472 -6.90 11.66 9.46
N ASN A 473 -7.97 11.08 9.98
CA ASN A 473 -8.46 9.74 9.64
C ASN A 473 -7.41 8.64 9.80
N GLN A 474 -6.67 8.70 10.91
CA GLN A 474 -5.66 7.70 11.23
C GLN A 474 -6.24 6.61 12.09
N ASP A 475 -5.86 5.38 11.83
CA ASP A 475 -6.03 4.23 12.70
C ASP A 475 -5.00 4.31 13.84
N LEU A 476 -5.50 4.46 15.05
CA LEU A 476 -4.68 4.79 16.22
C LEU A 476 -4.33 3.56 17.05
N VAL A 477 -5.24 2.60 17.14
CA VAL A 477 -5.03 1.37 17.88
C VAL A 477 -5.89 0.25 17.31
N TRP A 478 -5.31 -0.95 17.24
CA TRP A 478 -5.96 -2.16 16.78
C TRP A 478 -5.99 -3.18 17.93
N ILE A 479 -7.15 -3.72 18.24
CA ILE A 479 -7.37 -4.65 19.34
C ILE A 479 -8.08 -5.89 18.84
N ASN A 480 -7.52 -7.06 19.11
CA ASN A 480 -8.23 -8.33 18.95
C ASN A 480 -9.44 -8.35 19.89
N ALA A 481 -10.63 -8.29 19.34
CA ALA A 481 -11.85 -8.19 20.15
C ALA A 481 -12.18 -9.48 20.91
N VAL A 482 -11.54 -10.62 20.58
CA VAL A 482 -11.77 -11.91 21.22
C VAL A 482 -11.06 -12.02 22.58
N ASP A 483 -9.85 -11.47 22.70
CA ASP A 483 -9.03 -11.60 23.91
C ASP A 483 -8.52 -10.25 24.44
N GLY A 484 -8.69 -9.18 23.68
CA GLY A 484 -8.23 -7.85 24.01
C GLY A 484 -6.73 -7.65 23.86
N SER A 485 -6.02 -8.54 23.17
CA SER A 485 -4.61 -8.34 22.82
C SER A 485 -4.47 -7.24 21.77
N ILE A 486 -3.38 -6.48 21.86
CA ILE A 486 -3.09 -5.46 20.87
C ILE A 486 -2.59 -6.15 19.59
N ILE A 487 -3.16 -5.75 18.46
CA ILE A 487 -2.68 -6.14 17.14
C ILE A 487 -1.62 -5.12 16.78
N ASP A 488 -0.37 -5.45 17.03
CA ASP A 488 0.75 -4.54 16.90
C ASP A 488 1.22 -4.45 15.44
N ALA A 489 1.57 -3.23 15.06
CA ALA A 489 2.17 -2.88 13.78
C ALA A 489 3.69 -3.02 13.78
N THR A 490 4.31 -3.21 14.93
CA THR A 490 5.78 -3.16 15.08
C THR A 490 6.42 -4.53 15.10
#